data_d723f16314282d4b89041832d3ee3c3f
#
_entry.id   d723f16314282d4b89041832d3ee3c3f
#
_cell.length_a   1.000
_cell.length_b   1.000
_cell.length_c   1.000
_cell.angle_alpha   90.00
_cell.angle_beta   90.00
_cell.angle_gamma   90.00
#
_symmetry.space_group_name_H-M   'P 1'
#
loop_
_entity.id
_entity.type
_entity.pdbx_description
1 polymer ?
#
loop_
_entity_poly.entity_id
_entity_poly.type
_entity_poly.pdbx_seq_one_letter_code
_entity_poly.pdbx_strand_id
1 'polypeptide(L)'
;MGEEWRGEIGTIERDELDAFLAEGVVCRLAVLDEQGWPYVVPAWFEWDPAEGIFWIVPREKSAWARYMARDPRVALTIDTPKPPYRKVSAQGRAEVVEEPNIGGRWVEIANRMSTRYLGEHGPDYLVPTLDQPRWLFQRRPTRLVTWQGVDWHPRYKSQRAT
;
A
#
# COMPACT_ATOMS: atom_id res chain seq x y z
N MET A 1 15.81 -4.42 -31.83
CA MET A 1 14.84 -4.59 -30.76
C MET A 1 15.57 -4.36 -29.44
N GLY A 2 15.69 -3.09 -29.17
CA GLY A 2 16.44 -2.61 -28.03
C GLY A 2 15.70 -2.85 -26.71
N GLU A 3 16.27 -2.50 -25.66
CA GLU A 3 16.02 -2.57 -24.22
C GLU A 3 14.61 -2.24 -23.71
N GLU A 4 13.59 -2.27 -24.58
CA GLU A 4 12.18 -1.92 -24.27
C GLU A 4 11.60 -2.79 -23.12
N TRP A 5 12.07 -4.03 -23.01
CA TRP A 5 11.66 -4.92 -21.91
C TRP A 5 12.16 -4.49 -20.52
N ARG A 6 13.17 -3.62 -20.48
CA ARG A 6 13.71 -3.09 -19.24
C ARG A 6 12.84 -1.99 -18.64
N GLY A 7 12.04 -1.31 -19.48
CA GLY A 7 11.28 -0.13 -19.10
C GLY A 7 12.19 1.04 -18.74
N GLU A 8 11.57 2.09 -18.23
CA GLU A 8 12.28 3.23 -17.68
C GLU A 8 13.02 2.84 -16.40
N ILE A 9 14.27 3.26 -16.26
CA ILE A 9 15.13 2.84 -15.14
C ILE A 9 15.41 4.04 -14.23
N GLY A 10 15.03 3.89 -12.96
CA GLY A 10 15.31 4.92 -11.97
C GLY A 10 14.26 5.03 -10.89
N THR A 11 14.21 6.19 -10.26
CA THR A 11 13.14 6.54 -9.34
C THR A 11 11.85 6.82 -10.11
N ILE A 12 10.71 6.53 -9.50
CA ILE A 12 9.41 6.88 -10.06
C ILE A 12 9.13 8.35 -9.72
N GLU A 13 8.89 9.17 -10.73
CA GLU A 13 8.53 10.56 -10.54
C GLU A 13 7.14 10.71 -9.91
N ARG A 14 6.84 11.87 -9.33
CA ARG A 14 5.64 12.06 -8.50
C ARG A 14 4.34 11.72 -9.22
N ASP A 15 4.13 12.23 -10.42
CA ASP A 15 2.90 12.01 -11.18
C ASP A 15 2.74 10.53 -11.59
N GLU A 16 3.84 9.88 -11.95
CA GLU A 16 3.88 8.45 -12.25
C GLU A 16 3.63 7.61 -10.98
N LEU A 17 4.16 8.04 -9.85
CA LEU A 17 3.92 7.39 -8.55
C LEU A 17 2.44 7.44 -8.19
N ASP A 18 1.82 8.60 -8.30
CA ASP A 18 0.39 8.78 -8.00
C ASP A 18 -0.47 7.91 -8.93
N ALA A 19 -0.13 7.84 -10.21
CA ALA A 19 -0.79 6.96 -11.18
C ALA A 19 -0.59 5.48 -10.83
N PHE A 20 0.62 5.06 -10.48
CA PHE A 20 0.91 3.68 -10.08
C PHE A 20 0.16 3.28 -8.82
N LEU A 21 0.12 4.15 -7.81
CA LEU A 21 -0.59 3.88 -6.56
C LEU A 21 -2.12 3.90 -6.72
N ALA A 22 -2.63 4.48 -7.81
CA ALA A 22 -4.05 4.42 -8.18
C ALA A 22 -4.43 3.11 -8.90
N GLU A 23 -3.47 2.31 -9.35
CA GLU A 23 -3.73 0.98 -9.91
C GLU A 23 -4.19 0.00 -8.81
N GLY A 24 -4.90 -1.05 -9.17
CA GLY A 24 -5.38 -2.08 -8.24
C GLY A 24 -4.30 -3.07 -7.78
N VAL A 25 -3.10 -2.60 -7.46
CA VAL A 25 -2.00 -3.45 -6.97
C VAL A 25 -2.08 -3.56 -5.45
N VAL A 26 -2.15 -4.78 -4.95
CA VAL A 26 -2.21 -5.07 -3.51
C VAL A 26 -0.88 -4.72 -2.84
N CYS A 27 -0.92 -4.08 -1.67
CA CYS A 27 0.28 -3.89 -0.88
C CYS A 27 0.56 -5.11 0.01
N ARG A 28 1.84 -5.28 0.39
CA ARG A 28 2.24 -6.14 1.51
C ARG A 28 2.51 -5.22 2.68
N LEU A 29 1.63 -5.29 3.67
CA LEU A 29 1.70 -4.48 4.89
C LEU A 29 2.38 -5.28 5.99
N ALA A 30 3.45 -4.73 6.54
CA ALA A 30 4.14 -5.28 7.70
C ALA A 30 3.77 -4.47 8.95
N VAL A 31 3.37 -5.19 9.98
CA VAL A 31 3.07 -4.68 11.33
C VAL A 31 3.87 -5.50 12.34
N LEU A 32 3.87 -5.10 13.60
CA LEU A 32 4.52 -5.85 14.68
C LEU A 32 3.47 -6.55 15.54
N ASP A 33 3.58 -7.87 15.69
CA ASP A 33 2.71 -8.64 16.56
C ASP A 33 2.96 -8.36 18.05
N GLU A 34 2.25 -9.05 18.94
CA GLU A 34 2.33 -8.83 20.39
C GLU A 34 3.71 -9.14 20.99
N GLN A 35 4.50 -9.96 20.33
CA GLN A 35 5.86 -10.30 20.71
C GLN A 35 6.93 -9.43 20.00
N GLY A 36 6.49 -8.52 19.13
CA GLY A 36 7.38 -7.66 18.35
C GLY A 36 7.92 -8.29 17.06
N TRP A 37 7.38 -9.44 16.65
CA TRP A 37 7.74 -10.03 15.36
C TRP A 37 7.06 -9.33 14.20
N PRO A 38 7.75 -9.20 13.07
CA PRO A 38 7.11 -8.73 11.85
C PRO A 38 6.00 -9.69 11.38
N TYR A 39 4.80 -9.17 11.24
CA TYR A 39 3.65 -9.86 10.68
C TYR A 39 3.28 -9.19 9.36
N VAL A 40 3.28 -9.95 8.26
CA VAL A 40 3.07 -9.42 6.91
C VAL A 40 1.75 -9.95 6.35
N VAL A 41 0.94 -9.05 5.83
CA VAL A 41 -0.36 -9.36 5.25
C VAL A 41 -0.57 -8.64 3.93
N PRO A 42 -1.16 -9.30 2.90
CA PRO A 42 -1.65 -8.59 1.72
C PRO A 42 -2.86 -7.74 2.13
N ALA A 43 -2.88 -6.48 1.72
CA ALA A 43 -3.96 -5.57 2.05
C ALA A 43 -4.32 -4.65 0.89
N TRP A 44 -5.58 -4.27 0.83
CA TRP A 44 -6.02 -3.15 0.01
C TRP A 44 -5.68 -1.84 0.69
N PHE A 45 -5.40 -0.84 -0.11
CA PHE A 45 -5.16 0.52 0.36
C PHE A 45 -5.75 1.53 -0.61
N GLU A 46 -5.94 2.74 -0.17
CA GLU A 46 -6.16 3.90 -1.04
C GLU A 46 -5.04 4.90 -0.82
N TRP A 47 -4.46 5.39 -1.91
CA TRP A 47 -3.52 6.49 -1.88
C TRP A 47 -4.24 7.80 -2.09
N ASP A 48 -4.04 8.74 -1.18
CA ASP A 48 -4.50 10.11 -1.30
C ASP A 48 -3.30 10.99 -1.73
N PRO A 49 -3.22 11.37 -3.01
CA PRO A 49 -2.07 12.15 -3.50
C PRO A 49 -2.04 13.58 -2.97
N ALA A 50 -3.20 14.15 -2.63
CA ALA A 50 -3.27 15.52 -2.10
C ALA A 50 -2.68 15.60 -0.70
N GLU A 51 -2.99 14.61 0.14
CA GLU A 51 -2.50 14.53 1.52
C GLU A 51 -1.20 13.74 1.65
N GLY A 52 -0.84 12.94 0.64
CA GLY A 52 0.32 12.06 0.68
C GLY A 52 0.19 10.96 1.73
N ILE A 53 -0.99 10.37 1.86
CA ILE A 53 -1.29 9.34 2.86
C ILE A 53 -1.87 8.08 2.23
N PHE A 54 -1.69 6.96 2.93
CA PHE A 54 -2.36 5.70 2.64
C PHE A 54 -3.52 5.51 3.62
N TRP A 55 -4.69 5.21 3.08
CA TRP A 55 -5.86 4.76 3.84
C TRP A 55 -5.90 3.24 3.89
N ILE A 56 -6.21 2.68 5.05
CA ILE A 56 -6.34 1.25 5.28
C ILE A 56 -7.59 0.99 6.11
N VAL A 57 -8.43 0.03 5.66
CA VAL A 57 -9.76 -0.23 6.24
C VAL A 57 -9.87 -1.71 6.65
N PRO A 58 -9.23 -2.13 7.75
CA PRO A 58 -9.33 -3.50 8.22
C PRO A 58 -10.64 -3.76 8.97
N ARG A 59 -11.06 -5.01 8.99
CA ARG A 59 -12.15 -5.45 9.86
C ARG A 59 -11.71 -5.38 11.32
N GLU A 60 -12.64 -5.09 12.22
CA GLU A 60 -12.38 -5.07 13.67
C GLU A 60 -11.66 -6.33 14.17
N LYS A 61 -12.08 -7.51 13.70
CA LYS A 61 -11.55 -8.81 14.13
C LYS A 61 -10.19 -9.18 13.53
N SER A 62 -9.65 -8.37 12.62
CA SER A 62 -8.34 -8.65 12.03
C SER A 62 -7.24 -8.51 13.07
N ALA A 63 -6.44 -9.56 13.26
CA ALA A 63 -5.33 -9.53 14.23
C ALA A 63 -4.36 -8.40 13.94
N TRP A 64 -3.99 -8.23 12.66
CA TRP A 64 -3.06 -7.19 12.24
C TRP A 64 -3.58 -5.75 12.46
N ALA A 65 -4.92 -5.55 12.48
CA ALA A 65 -5.49 -4.25 12.84
C ALA A 65 -5.23 -3.93 14.32
N ARG A 66 -5.42 -4.90 15.20
CA ARG A 66 -5.10 -4.75 16.63
C ARG A 66 -3.61 -4.55 16.87
N TYR A 67 -2.76 -5.26 16.14
CA TYR A 67 -1.32 -5.07 16.20
C TYR A 67 -0.93 -3.65 15.82
N MET A 68 -1.48 -3.13 14.72
CA MET A 68 -1.23 -1.78 14.23
C MET A 68 -1.76 -0.70 15.19
N ALA A 69 -2.90 -0.92 15.82
CA ALA A 69 -3.44 0.00 16.84
C ALA A 69 -2.56 0.03 18.08
N ARG A 70 -1.95 -1.09 18.47
CA ARG A 70 -1.06 -1.19 19.63
C ARG A 70 0.34 -0.65 19.34
N ASP A 71 0.93 -1.03 18.24
CA ASP A 71 2.24 -0.54 17.79
C ASP A 71 2.10 0.07 16.39
N PRO A 72 2.11 1.39 16.30
CA PRO A 72 1.82 2.08 15.05
C PRO A 72 2.94 2.01 14.01
N ARG A 73 4.09 1.42 14.32
CA ARG A 73 5.18 1.27 13.35
C ARG A 73 4.80 0.29 12.26
N VAL A 74 4.78 0.76 11.04
CA VAL A 74 4.38 -0.04 9.88
C VAL A 74 5.30 0.19 8.70
N ALA A 75 5.40 -0.82 7.86
CA ALA A 75 5.99 -0.71 6.54
C ALA A 75 5.05 -1.33 5.52
N LEU A 76 5.09 -0.83 4.29
CA LEU A 76 4.42 -1.48 3.19
C LEU A 76 5.29 -1.48 1.94
N THR A 77 5.08 -2.46 1.10
CA THR A 77 5.63 -2.51 -0.24
C THR A 77 4.54 -2.81 -1.26
N ILE A 78 4.66 -2.16 -2.40
CA ILE A 78 3.79 -2.32 -3.56
C ILE A 78 4.70 -2.54 -4.75
N ASP A 79 4.51 -3.63 -5.48
CA ASP A 79 5.34 -3.96 -6.63
C ASP A 79 4.53 -4.68 -7.70
N THR A 80 4.94 -4.48 -8.97
CA THR A 80 4.35 -5.21 -10.10
C THR A 80 4.94 -6.61 -10.19
N PRO A 81 4.12 -7.64 -10.50
CA PRO A 81 4.60 -9.03 -10.54
C PRO A 81 5.38 -9.37 -11.83
N LYS A 82 5.33 -8.52 -12.83
CA LYS A 82 5.96 -8.72 -14.15
C LYS A 82 6.83 -7.53 -14.55
N PRO A 83 7.91 -7.77 -15.30
CA PRO A 83 8.71 -6.68 -15.85
C PRO A 83 7.92 -5.88 -16.91
N PRO A 84 8.27 -4.60 -17.11
CA PRO A 84 9.23 -3.85 -16.31
C PRO A 84 8.71 -3.63 -14.88
N TYR A 85 9.57 -3.85 -13.88
CA TYR A 85 9.17 -3.76 -12.47
C TYR A 85 9.00 -2.32 -12.03
N ARG A 86 7.96 -2.06 -11.24
CA ARG A 86 7.79 -0.85 -10.44
C ARG A 86 7.63 -1.26 -9.00
N LYS A 87 8.29 -0.59 -8.10
CA LYS A 87 8.20 -0.87 -6.66
C LYS A 87 8.21 0.40 -5.82
N VAL A 88 7.44 0.36 -4.77
CA VAL A 88 7.37 1.37 -3.73
C VAL A 88 7.57 0.68 -2.39
N SER A 89 8.46 1.20 -1.58
CA SER A 89 8.61 0.82 -0.17
C SER A 89 8.39 2.04 0.68
N ALA A 90 7.52 1.94 1.66
CA ALA A 90 7.20 3.06 2.52
C ALA A 90 7.17 2.61 3.99
N GLN A 91 7.78 3.43 4.86
CA GLN A 91 7.77 3.25 6.31
C GLN A 91 7.11 4.45 6.97
N GLY A 92 6.50 4.23 8.13
CA GLY A 92 5.88 5.30 8.90
C GLY A 92 5.10 4.76 10.10
N ARG A 93 4.24 5.62 10.62
CA ARG A 93 3.35 5.27 11.74
C ARG A 93 1.91 5.32 11.26
N ALA A 94 1.14 4.29 11.58
CA ALA A 94 -0.30 4.29 11.35
C ALA A 94 -0.99 5.09 12.47
N GLU A 95 -2.04 5.78 12.12
CA GLU A 95 -2.88 6.53 13.04
C GLU A 95 -4.31 6.03 12.93
N VAL A 96 -4.95 5.79 14.06
CA VAL A 96 -6.37 5.47 14.12
C VAL A 96 -7.16 6.75 13.86
N VAL A 97 -7.92 6.77 12.78
CA VAL A 97 -8.81 7.89 12.43
C VAL A 97 -10.22 7.59 12.95
N GLU A 98 -10.65 6.35 12.83
CA GLU A 98 -11.90 5.87 13.42
C GLU A 98 -11.66 4.52 14.11
N GLU A 99 -12.09 4.42 15.37
CA GLU A 99 -12.26 3.16 16.07
C GLU A 99 -13.31 2.29 15.35
N PRO A 100 -13.35 0.98 15.58
CA PRO A 100 -14.31 0.11 14.91
C PRO A 100 -15.74 0.61 15.02
N ASN A 101 -16.37 0.85 13.88
CA ASN A 101 -17.73 1.32 13.80
C ASN A 101 -18.43 0.81 12.54
N ILE A 102 -19.75 0.94 12.50
CA ILE A 102 -20.59 0.64 11.35
C ILE A 102 -21.05 1.97 10.72
N GLY A 103 -20.94 2.08 9.41
CA GLY A 103 -21.44 3.26 8.68
C GLY A 103 -20.58 4.52 8.82
N GLY A 104 -19.34 4.38 9.28
CA GLY A 104 -18.41 5.50 9.39
C GLY A 104 -17.82 5.94 8.04
N ARG A 105 -16.90 6.87 8.11
CA ARG A 105 -16.17 7.43 6.95
C ARG A 105 -15.44 6.37 6.12
N TRP A 106 -15.05 5.26 6.76
CA TRP A 106 -14.44 4.12 6.10
C TRP A 106 -15.28 3.53 4.96
N VAL A 107 -16.62 3.68 4.98
CA VAL A 107 -17.53 3.12 3.97
C VAL A 107 -17.23 3.70 2.58
N GLU A 108 -17.09 5.02 2.48
CA GLU A 108 -16.78 5.68 1.21
C GLU A 108 -15.40 5.27 0.68
N ILE A 109 -14.41 5.21 1.58
CA ILE A 109 -13.05 4.80 1.23
C ILE A 109 -13.04 3.35 0.76
N ALA A 110 -13.73 2.45 1.48
CA ALA A 110 -13.84 1.04 1.12
C ALA A 110 -14.57 0.84 -0.22
N ASN A 111 -15.58 1.66 -0.54
CA ASN A 111 -16.25 1.62 -1.84
C ASN A 111 -15.29 2.01 -2.98
N ARG A 112 -14.52 3.08 -2.83
CA ARG A 112 -13.51 3.46 -3.83
C ARG A 112 -12.43 2.39 -3.98
N MET A 113 -11.94 1.83 -2.87
CA MET A 113 -10.99 0.70 -2.89
C MET A 113 -11.58 -0.49 -3.65
N SER A 114 -12.77 -0.94 -3.29
CA SER A 114 -13.36 -2.12 -3.90
C SER A 114 -13.58 -1.95 -5.40
N THR A 115 -14.01 -0.79 -5.84
CA THR A 115 -14.14 -0.46 -7.27
C THR A 115 -12.78 -0.49 -7.97
N ARG A 116 -11.74 0.05 -7.33
CA ARG A 116 -10.40 0.03 -7.91
C ARG A 116 -9.84 -1.40 -8.07
N TYR A 117 -10.08 -2.29 -7.11
CA TYR A 117 -9.56 -3.66 -7.14
C TYR A 117 -10.45 -4.63 -7.93
N LEU A 118 -11.77 -4.44 -7.95
CA LEU A 118 -12.75 -5.38 -8.48
C LEU A 118 -13.62 -4.80 -9.62
N GLY A 119 -13.37 -3.55 -10.02
CA GLY A 119 -14.18 -2.89 -11.03
C GLY A 119 -15.62 -2.68 -10.56
N GLU A 120 -16.57 -2.81 -11.47
CA GLU A 120 -18.01 -2.60 -11.20
C GLU A 120 -18.60 -3.54 -10.14
N HIS A 121 -17.96 -4.69 -9.88
CA HIS A 121 -18.38 -5.64 -8.84
C HIS A 121 -17.88 -5.28 -7.44
N GLY A 122 -17.10 -4.22 -7.31
CA GLY A 122 -16.55 -3.79 -6.03
C GLY A 122 -17.58 -3.53 -4.94
N PRO A 123 -18.60 -2.70 -5.20
CA PRO A 123 -19.66 -2.44 -4.22
C PRO A 123 -20.39 -3.71 -3.78
N ASP A 124 -20.71 -4.62 -4.71
CA ASP A 124 -21.37 -5.89 -4.40
C ASP A 124 -20.57 -6.76 -3.45
N TYR A 125 -19.23 -6.73 -3.57
CA TYR A 125 -18.33 -7.42 -2.66
C TYR A 125 -18.41 -6.89 -1.22
N LEU A 126 -18.69 -5.60 -1.03
CA LEU A 126 -18.77 -4.99 0.30
C LEU A 126 -20.12 -5.19 0.98
N VAL A 127 -21.22 -5.23 0.23
CA VAL A 127 -22.58 -5.30 0.77
C VAL A 127 -22.77 -6.32 1.88
N PRO A 128 -22.30 -7.58 1.77
CA PRO A 128 -22.51 -8.60 2.82
C PRO A 128 -21.78 -8.31 4.14
N THR A 129 -20.93 -7.29 4.19
CA THR A 129 -20.11 -6.98 5.37
C THR A 129 -20.18 -5.51 5.81
N LEU A 130 -21.10 -4.74 5.26
CA LEU A 130 -21.30 -3.34 5.63
C LEU A 130 -21.85 -3.17 7.06
N ASP A 131 -22.48 -4.21 7.60
CA ASP A 131 -22.96 -4.31 8.97
C ASP A 131 -21.89 -4.76 9.97
N GLN A 132 -20.66 -4.99 9.51
CA GLN A 132 -19.54 -5.39 10.36
C GLN A 132 -18.62 -4.21 10.64
N PRO A 133 -18.24 -3.99 11.92
CA PRO A 133 -17.40 -2.86 12.26
C PRO A 133 -16.00 -2.95 11.65
N ARG A 134 -15.51 -1.80 11.23
CA ARG A 134 -14.16 -1.62 10.66
C ARG A 134 -13.45 -0.46 11.30
N TRP A 135 -12.15 -0.59 11.39
CA TRP A 135 -11.23 0.49 11.67
C TRP A 135 -11.04 1.37 10.43
N LEU A 136 -10.70 2.63 10.64
CA LEU A 136 -10.08 3.46 9.64
C LEU A 136 -8.72 3.92 10.13
N PHE A 137 -7.68 3.54 9.41
CA PHE A 137 -6.32 4.01 9.64
C PHE A 137 -5.88 4.92 8.51
N GLN A 138 -5.14 5.96 8.87
CA GLN A 138 -4.31 6.70 7.92
C GLN A 138 -2.84 6.43 8.21
N ARG A 139 -2.02 6.57 7.18
CA ARG A 139 -0.59 6.45 7.29
C ARG A 139 0.12 7.43 6.38
N ARG A 140 0.80 8.41 7.00
CA ARG A 140 1.73 9.28 6.28
C ARG A 140 3.12 8.63 6.29
N PRO A 141 3.73 8.36 5.14
CA PRO A 141 5.07 7.81 5.12
C PRO A 141 6.10 8.84 5.62
N THR A 142 6.95 8.43 6.54
CA THR A 142 8.14 9.19 6.96
C THR A 142 9.33 8.91 6.05
N ARG A 143 9.29 7.76 5.35
CA ARG A 143 10.25 7.37 4.34
C ARG A 143 9.51 6.67 3.21
N LEU A 144 9.75 7.11 1.99
CA LEU A 144 9.21 6.50 0.77
C LEU A 144 10.37 6.35 -0.22
N VAL A 145 10.54 5.13 -0.73
CA VAL A 145 11.58 4.78 -1.71
C VAL A 145 10.91 4.11 -2.89
N THR A 146 11.24 4.56 -4.08
CA THR A 146 10.71 4.04 -5.34
C THR A 146 11.83 3.56 -6.24
N TRP A 147 11.52 2.63 -7.11
CA TRP A 147 12.39 2.20 -8.20
C TRP A 147 11.55 1.60 -9.32
N GLN A 148 11.94 1.86 -10.55
CA GLN A 148 11.35 1.23 -11.72
C GLN A 148 12.41 0.72 -12.69
N GLY A 149 11.96 -0.17 -13.60
CA GLY A 149 12.79 -0.78 -14.63
C GLY A 149 13.57 -2.01 -14.15
N VAL A 150 14.19 -2.66 -15.12
CA VAL A 150 14.97 -3.90 -14.91
C VAL A 150 16.45 -3.60 -15.07
N ASP A 151 17.01 -2.94 -14.06
CA ASP A 151 18.45 -2.72 -13.93
C ASP A 151 18.82 -2.52 -12.45
N TRP A 152 20.11 -2.65 -12.16
CA TRP A 152 20.66 -2.41 -10.83
C TRP A 152 20.82 -0.91 -10.58
N HIS A 153 20.49 -0.51 -9.35
CA HIS A 153 20.84 0.85 -8.91
C HIS A 153 22.36 1.08 -9.07
N PRO A 154 22.81 2.25 -9.53
CA PRO A 154 24.23 2.54 -9.78
C PRO A 154 25.18 2.17 -8.62
N ARG A 155 24.72 2.30 -7.37
CA ARG A 155 25.53 1.94 -6.19
C ARG A 155 25.94 0.46 -6.12
N TYR A 156 25.26 -0.43 -6.87
CA TYR A 156 25.57 -1.86 -6.91
C TYR A 156 26.36 -2.26 -8.16
N LYS A 157 26.54 -1.32 -9.10
CA LYS A 157 27.38 -1.56 -10.26
C LYS A 157 28.84 -1.35 -9.82
N SER A 158 29.67 -2.38 -9.94
CA SER A 158 31.11 -2.22 -9.70
C SER A 158 31.63 -1.14 -10.64
N GLN A 159 32.37 -0.17 -10.10
CA GLN A 159 33.23 0.67 -10.93
C GLN A 159 34.24 -0.29 -11.58
N ARG A 160 34.08 -0.56 -12.86
CA ARG A 160 35.16 -1.22 -13.62
C ARG A 160 36.33 -0.27 -13.54
N ALA A 161 37.39 -0.71 -12.85
CA ALA A 161 38.67 -0.04 -12.92
C ALA A 161 39.07 0.01 -14.41
N THR A 162 39.13 1.20 -14.96
CA THR A 162 39.73 1.47 -16.28
C THR A 162 41.21 1.31 -16.19
#